data_abe21ef2f265dfc6d61ade09c92cf587
#
_entry.id   abe21ef2f265dfc6d61ade09c92cf587
#
_cell.length_a   1.000
_cell.length_b   1.000
_cell.length_c   1.000
_cell.angle_alpha   90.00
_cell.angle_beta   90.00
_cell.angle_gamma   90.00
#
_symmetry.space_group_name_H-M   'P 1'
#
loop_
_entity.id
_entity.type
_entity.pdbx_description
1 polymer ?
#
loop_
_entity_poly.entity_id
_entity_poly.type
_entity_poly.pdbx_seq_one_letter_code
_entity_poly.pdbx_strand_id
1 'polypeptide(L)'
;MSLEILHTDSKNIDFIKLIKLLDDDLYERYGELQKQYNKHNKVDYINDAIIIYKDEAPVACGAFKEHNVECIELKRIFVLKEKRGQGLSKTIVNELEKLGKVKGYKYAILETGIKQYEAINLYKNTGYQIIENYEPYIGNTNSICMKKELL
;
A
#
# COMPACT_ATOMS: atom_id res chain seq x y z
N MET A 1 -13.15 20.13 -10.25
CA MET A 1 -12.43 19.28 -9.28
C MET A 1 -11.12 18.81 -9.89
N SER A 2 -10.02 19.18 -9.26
CA SER A 2 -8.69 18.87 -9.78
C SER A 2 -8.13 17.67 -9.03
N LEU A 3 -7.72 16.66 -9.77
CA LEU A 3 -7.09 15.44 -9.23
C LEU A 3 -5.71 15.32 -9.87
N GLU A 4 -4.66 15.33 -9.07
CA GLU A 4 -3.29 15.18 -9.55
C GLU A 4 -2.63 13.97 -8.93
N ILE A 5 -1.84 13.27 -9.73
CA ILE A 5 -1.07 12.11 -9.27
C ILE A 5 0.42 12.47 -9.37
N LEU A 6 1.11 12.41 -8.25
CA LEU A 6 2.55 12.70 -8.18
C LEU A 6 3.32 11.41 -7.95
N HIS A 7 4.31 11.16 -8.80
CA HIS A 7 5.30 10.11 -8.57
C HIS A 7 6.49 10.73 -7.82
N THR A 8 6.83 10.16 -6.67
CA THR A 8 7.86 10.70 -5.80
C THR A 8 8.54 9.57 -5.03
N ASP A 9 9.13 9.89 -3.90
CA ASP A 9 9.77 8.90 -3.03
C ASP A 9 9.38 9.12 -1.57
N SER A 10 9.90 8.28 -0.68
CA SER A 10 9.53 8.29 0.73
C SER A 10 10.01 9.51 1.51
N LYS A 11 10.81 10.38 0.94
CA LYS A 11 11.26 11.62 1.57
C LYS A 11 10.29 12.78 1.37
N ASN A 12 9.29 12.62 0.51
CA ASN A 12 8.29 13.66 0.28
C ASN A 12 7.53 13.96 1.57
N ILE A 13 7.40 15.24 1.91
CA ILE A 13 6.78 15.67 3.18
C ILE A 13 5.32 15.25 3.26
N ASP A 14 4.57 15.36 2.17
CA ASP A 14 3.15 14.97 2.15
C ASP A 14 3.00 13.46 2.31
N PHE A 15 3.90 12.69 1.70
CA PHE A 15 3.93 11.24 1.89
C PHE A 15 4.17 10.90 3.36
N ILE A 16 5.14 11.53 4.00
CA ILE A 16 5.46 11.31 5.42
C ILE A 16 4.25 11.62 6.31
N LYS A 17 3.54 12.71 6.03
CA LYS A 17 2.33 13.09 6.77
C LYS A 17 1.24 12.05 6.64
N LEU A 18 1.01 11.54 5.42
CA LEU A 18 -0.01 10.52 5.17
C LEU A 18 0.35 9.20 5.85
N ILE A 19 1.63 8.82 5.84
CA ILE A 19 2.10 7.60 6.51
C ILE A 19 1.88 7.66 8.01
N LYS A 20 2.09 8.83 8.62
CA LYS A 20 1.81 8.99 10.05
C LYS A 20 0.33 8.74 10.36
N LEU A 21 -0.56 9.25 9.52
CA LEU A 21 -2.00 9.02 9.69
C LEU A 21 -2.35 7.54 9.49
N LEU A 22 -1.71 6.87 8.54
CA LEU A 22 -1.87 5.43 8.35
C LEU A 22 -1.46 4.66 9.59
N ASP A 23 -0.31 4.98 10.17
CA ASP A 23 0.18 4.30 11.36
C ASP A 23 -0.77 4.50 12.55
N ASP A 24 -1.32 5.71 12.70
CA ASP A 24 -2.32 6.00 13.72
C ASP A 24 -3.60 5.16 13.52
N ASP A 25 -4.06 5.05 12.27
CA ASP A 25 -5.25 4.25 11.93
C ASP A 25 -5.03 2.76 12.23
N LEU A 26 -3.84 2.24 11.90
CA LEU A 26 -3.49 0.85 12.19
C LEU A 26 -3.39 0.61 13.70
N TYR A 27 -2.85 1.56 14.45
CA TYR A 27 -2.79 1.46 15.89
C TYR A 27 -4.18 1.37 16.52
N GLU A 28 -5.14 2.14 16.03
CA GLU A 28 -6.53 2.06 16.49
C GLU A 28 -7.13 0.67 16.27
N ARG A 29 -6.79 0.01 15.16
CA ARG A 29 -7.33 -1.32 14.81
C ARG A 29 -6.67 -2.45 15.58
N TYR A 30 -5.34 -2.38 15.76
CA TYR A 30 -4.55 -3.51 16.27
C TYR A 30 -3.97 -3.28 17.66
N GLY A 31 -3.91 -2.02 18.14
CA GLY A 31 -3.35 -1.70 19.46
C GLY A 31 -1.91 -2.20 19.60
N GLU A 32 -1.65 -2.99 20.65
CA GLU A 32 -0.30 -3.49 20.93
C GLU A 32 0.28 -4.35 19.81
N LEU A 33 -0.55 -5.01 19.01
CA LEU A 33 -0.07 -5.79 17.87
C LEU A 33 0.61 -4.91 16.83
N GLN A 34 0.26 -3.64 16.74
CA GLN A 34 0.86 -2.72 15.77
C GLN A 34 2.35 -2.53 16.01
N LYS A 35 2.82 -2.67 17.23
CA LYS A 35 4.25 -2.57 17.53
C LYS A 35 5.06 -3.63 16.78
N GLN A 36 4.48 -4.82 16.59
CA GLN A 36 5.12 -5.90 15.81
C GLN A 36 5.15 -5.54 14.34
N TYR A 37 4.04 -5.01 13.83
CA TYR A 37 3.98 -4.57 12.42
C TYR A 37 4.94 -3.42 12.13
N ASN A 38 5.09 -2.49 13.07
CA ASN A 38 5.99 -1.36 12.89
C ASN A 38 7.45 -1.78 12.68
N LYS A 39 7.87 -2.91 13.25
CA LYS A 39 9.21 -3.44 13.00
C LYS A 39 9.42 -3.77 11.53
N HIS A 40 8.38 -4.31 10.87
CA HIS A 40 8.44 -4.75 9.47
C HIS A 40 8.08 -3.64 8.49
N ASN A 41 7.34 -2.64 8.97
CA ASN A 41 6.92 -1.50 8.17
C ASN A 41 7.80 -0.28 8.41
N LYS A 42 8.81 -0.41 9.26
CA LYS A 42 9.79 0.64 9.47
C LYS A 42 10.47 0.90 8.14
N VAL A 43 10.26 2.09 7.65
CA VAL A 43 10.57 2.40 6.27
C VAL A 43 12.03 2.74 6.12
N ASP A 44 12.76 1.84 5.50
CA ASP A 44 13.92 2.24 4.75
C ASP A 44 13.46 3.10 3.58
N TYR A 45 14.37 3.80 2.98
CA TYR A 45 14.07 4.65 1.84
C TYR A 45 13.34 3.85 0.75
N ILE A 46 12.20 4.37 0.28
CA ILE A 46 11.43 3.81 -0.82
C ILE A 46 11.54 4.76 -2.01
N ASN A 47 12.02 4.24 -3.15
CA ASN A 47 12.21 5.04 -4.36
C ASN A 47 10.89 5.39 -5.05
N ASP A 48 9.91 4.52 -4.99
CA ASP A 48 8.70 4.61 -5.80
C ASP A 48 7.47 4.79 -4.93
N ALA A 49 7.03 6.02 -4.78
CA ALA A 49 5.85 6.39 -4.04
C ALA A 49 4.93 7.23 -4.91
N ILE A 50 3.64 7.15 -4.64
CA ILE A 50 2.62 7.91 -5.35
C ILE A 50 1.77 8.66 -4.33
N ILE A 51 1.45 9.91 -4.65
CA ILE A 51 0.52 10.72 -3.85
C ILE A 51 -0.57 11.22 -4.78
N ILE A 52 -1.82 11.15 -4.34
CA ILE A 52 -2.94 11.78 -5.02
C ILE A 52 -3.28 13.07 -4.27
N TYR A 53 -3.33 14.15 -5.02
CA TYR A 53 -3.79 15.45 -4.54
C TYR A 53 -5.17 15.73 -5.11
N LYS A 54 -6.07 16.20 -4.27
CA LYS A 54 -7.39 16.64 -4.68
C LYS A 54 -7.55 18.09 -4.24
N ASP A 55 -7.77 18.98 -5.21
CA ASP A 55 -7.85 20.42 -4.96
C ASP A 55 -6.64 20.91 -4.14
N GLU A 56 -5.45 20.46 -4.56
CA GLU A 56 -4.14 20.83 -3.99
C GLU A 56 -3.84 20.27 -2.60
N ALA A 57 -4.72 19.40 -2.07
CA ALA A 57 -4.48 18.75 -0.78
C ALA A 57 -4.14 17.26 -0.97
N PRO A 58 -3.12 16.73 -0.26
CA PRO A 58 -2.81 15.31 -0.36
C PRO A 58 -3.89 14.48 0.32
N VAL A 59 -4.47 13.52 -0.40
CA VAL A 59 -5.61 12.75 0.08
C VAL A 59 -5.37 11.24 0.09
N ALA A 60 -4.37 10.75 -0.63
CA ALA A 60 -4.09 9.33 -0.70
C ALA A 60 -2.64 9.09 -1.09
N CYS A 61 -2.11 7.93 -0.74
CA CYS A 61 -0.75 7.55 -1.11
C CYS A 61 -0.61 6.04 -1.22
N GLY A 62 0.52 5.65 -1.78
CA GLY A 62 0.96 4.26 -1.82
C GLY A 62 2.40 4.20 -2.31
N ALA A 63 3.02 3.05 -2.17
CA ALA A 63 4.40 2.85 -2.57
C ALA A 63 4.64 1.39 -2.92
N PHE A 64 5.76 1.11 -3.56
CA PHE A 64 6.22 -0.26 -3.68
C PHE A 64 7.72 -0.35 -3.51
N LYS A 65 8.17 -1.53 -3.12
CA LYS A 65 9.59 -1.91 -3.08
C LYS A 65 9.78 -3.14 -3.96
N GLU A 66 10.99 -3.31 -4.47
CA GLU A 66 11.33 -4.58 -5.12
C GLU A 66 11.35 -5.68 -4.07
N HIS A 67 10.61 -6.75 -4.32
CA HIS A 67 10.65 -7.96 -3.51
C HIS A 67 11.70 -8.92 -4.07
N ASN A 68 11.70 -9.10 -5.38
CA ASN A 68 12.74 -9.80 -6.14
C ASN A 68 12.72 -9.26 -7.57
N VAL A 69 13.57 -9.80 -8.45
CA VAL A 69 13.73 -9.28 -9.80
C VAL A 69 12.45 -9.28 -10.63
N GLU A 70 11.47 -10.12 -10.29
CA GLU A 70 10.21 -10.21 -11.02
C GLU A 70 9.03 -9.61 -10.29
N CYS A 71 9.19 -9.24 -9.02
CA CYS A 71 8.06 -8.95 -8.14
C CYS A 71 8.26 -7.68 -7.33
N ILE A 72 7.25 -6.82 -7.31
CA ILE A 72 7.19 -5.67 -6.40
C ILE A 72 6.28 -6.00 -5.22
N GLU A 73 6.55 -5.38 -4.09
CA GLU A 73 5.66 -5.44 -2.93
C GLU A 73 4.99 -4.09 -2.74
N LEU A 74 3.66 -4.05 -2.82
CA LEU A 74 2.89 -2.84 -2.55
C LEU A 74 2.88 -2.57 -1.05
N LYS A 75 3.11 -1.32 -0.68
CA LYS A 75 3.21 -0.89 0.72
C LYS A 75 2.58 0.48 0.91
N ARG A 76 2.14 0.76 2.13
CA ARG A 76 1.74 2.10 2.54
C ARG A 76 0.57 2.68 1.74
N ILE A 77 -0.37 1.83 1.32
CA ILE A 77 -1.57 2.28 0.61
C ILE A 77 -2.54 2.85 1.64
N PHE A 78 -2.89 4.12 1.47
CA PHE A 78 -3.72 4.82 2.44
C PHE A 78 -4.54 5.92 1.76
N VAL A 79 -5.78 6.06 2.20
CA VAL A 79 -6.67 7.15 1.81
C VAL A 79 -7.19 7.82 3.07
N LEU A 80 -7.18 9.15 3.10
CA LEU A 80 -7.76 9.90 4.22
C LEU A 80 -9.18 9.40 4.50
N LYS A 81 -9.51 9.26 5.77
CA LYS A 81 -10.77 8.68 6.21
C LYS A 81 -11.98 9.36 5.55
N GLU A 82 -11.97 10.70 5.51
CA GLU A 82 -13.07 11.50 4.94
C GLU A 82 -13.11 11.47 3.41
N LYS A 83 -12.11 10.86 2.77
CA LYS A 83 -12.04 10.76 1.29
C LYS A 83 -12.27 9.33 0.80
N ARG A 84 -12.60 8.40 1.70
CA ARG A 84 -12.87 7.01 1.31
C ARG A 84 -14.20 6.88 0.58
N GLY A 85 -14.34 5.80 -0.19
CA GLY A 85 -15.53 5.55 -0.97
C GLY A 85 -15.58 6.25 -2.32
N GLN A 86 -14.46 6.84 -2.76
CA GLN A 86 -14.36 7.57 -4.03
C GLN A 86 -13.45 6.87 -5.06
N GLY A 87 -13.02 5.64 -4.76
CA GLY A 87 -12.16 4.87 -5.66
C GLY A 87 -10.69 5.28 -5.63
N LEU A 88 -10.25 6.06 -4.67
CA LEU A 88 -8.86 6.53 -4.61
C LEU A 88 -7.87 5.40 -4.34
N SER A 89 -8.21 4.43 -3.50
CA SER A 89 -7.35 3.26 -3.27
C SER A 89 -7.13 2.48 -4.55
N LYS A 90 -8.17 2.28 -5.33
CA LYS A 90 -8.07 1.59 -6.62
C LYS A 90 -7.17 2.36 -7.58
N THR A 91 -7.28 3.67 -7.61
CA THR A 91 -6.42 4.53 -8.43
C THR A 91 -4.95 4.38 -8.02
N ILE A 92 -4.67 4.39 -6.72
CA ILE A 92 -3.30 4.20 -6.20
C ILE A 92 -2.75 2.84 -6.66
N VAL A 93 -3.50 1.76 -6.44
CA VAL A 93 -3.06 0.41 -6.81
C VAL A 93 -2.79 0.32 -8.31
N ASN A 94 -3.70 0.84 -9.13
CA ASN A 94 -3.55 0.83 -10.59
C ASN A 94 -2.29 1.59 -11.04
N GLU A 95 -2.01 2.75 -10.44
CA GLU A 95 -0.83 3.53 -10.78
C GLU A 95 0.47 2.84 -10.37
N LEU A 96 0.47 2.22 -9.20
CA LEU A 96 1.64 1.45 -8.75
C LEU A 96 1.88 0.24 -9.67
N GLU A 97 0.82 -0.46 -10.08
CA GLU A 97 0.93 -1.59 -11.00
C GLU A 97 1.48 -1.16 -12.36
N LYS A 98 0.98 -0.05 -12.89
CA LYS A 98 1.47 0.51 -14.16
C LYS A 98 2.96 0.82 -14.07
N LEU A 99 3.37 1.48 -12.99
CA LEU A 99 4.77 1.84 -12.80
C LEU A 99 5.66 0.60 -12.67
N GLY A 100 5.22 -0.39 -11.91
CA GLY A 100 5.93 -1.66 -11.78
C GLY A 100 6.08 -2.39 -13.12
N LYS A 101 5.01 -2.41 -13.90
CA LYS A 101 5.01 -3.03 -15.22
C LYS A 101 5.99 -2.32 -16.17
N VAL A 102 5.97 -0.99 -16.17
CA VAL A 102 6.90 -0.19 -17.00
C VAL A 102 8.35 -0.48 -16.62
N LYS A 103 8.63 -0.74 -15.35
CA LYS A 103 9.97 -1.07 -14.86
C LYS A 103 10.36 -2.53 -15.09
N GLY A 104 9.47 -3.33 -15.66
CA GLY A 104 9.80 -4.71 -16.06
C GLY A 104 9.38 -5.78 -15.07
N TYR A 105 8.67 -5.43 -14.00
CA TYR A 105 8.19 -6.42 -13.03
C TYR A 105 6.98 -7.16 -13.57
N LYS A 106 6.87 -8.45 -13.23
CA LYS A 106 5.80 -9.33 -13.69
C LYS A 106 4.70 -9.54 -12.65
N TYR A 107 5.00 -9.35 -11.38
CA TYR A 107 4.09 -9.64 -10.29
C TYR A 107 4.08 -8.54 -9.25
N ALA A 108 2.95 -8.39 -8.57
CA ALA A 108 2.83 -7.56 -7.38
C ALA A 108 2.34 -8.42 -6.22
N ILE A 109 2.97 -8.28 -5.07
CA ILE A 109 2.52 -8.91 -3.82
C ILE A 109 2.22 -7.83 -2.80
N LEU A 110 1.47 -8.20 -1.79
CA LEU A 110 1.17 -7.33 -0.67
C LEU A 110 0.82 -8.15 0.56
N GLU A 111 0.94 -7.51 1.71
CA GLU A 111 0.43 -8.05 2.96
C GLU A 111 -0.55 -7.06 3.55
N THR A 112 -1.65 -7.55 4.09
CA THR A 112 -2.62 -6.73 4.81
C THR A 112 -3.07 -7.50 6.05
N GLY A 113 -3.55 -6.75 7.05
CA GLY A 113 -4.05 -7.38 8.27
C GLY A 113 -5.45 -7.96 8.09
N ILE A 114 -5.74 -9.03 8.81
CA ILE A 114 -7.05 -9.70 8.73
C ILE A 114 -8.22 -8.78 9.13
N LYS A 115 -7.95 -7.71 9.87
CA LYS A 115 -8.98 -6.73 10.29
C LYS A 115 -9.18 -5.60 9.29
N GLN A 116 -8.39 -5.56 8.22
CA GLN A 116 -8.53 -4.54 7.18
C GLN A 116 -9.46 -5.04 6.08
N TYR A 117 -10.74 -5.16 6.41
CA TYR A 117 -11.75 -5.77 5.54
C TYR A 117 -11.91 -5.04 4.22
N GLU A 118 -11.86 -3.71 4.23
CA GLU A 118 -12.00 -2.89 3.03
C GLU A 118 -10.84 -3.12 2.06
N ALA A 119 -9.62 -3.21 2.60
CA ALA A 119 -8.44 -3.47 1.80
C ALA A 119 -8.48 -4.86 1.18
N ILE A 120 -8.83 -5.88 1.99
CA ILE A 120 -8.93 -7.25 1.49
C ILE A 120 -9.92 -7.34 0.33
N ASN A 121 -11.09 -6.72 0.49
CA ASN A 121 -12.10 -6.73 -0.58
C ASN A 121 -11.62 -6.00 -1.82
N LEU A 122 -10.96 -4.86 -1.65
CA LEU A 122 -10.39 -4.12 -2.78
C LEU A 122 -9.44 -5.00 -3.58
N TYR A 123 -8.50 -5.65 -2.91
CA TYR A 123 -7.50 -6.46 -3.59
C TYR A 123 -8.11 -7.67 -4.28
N LYS A 124 -9.03 -8.38 -3.62
CA LYS A 124 -9.74 -9.49 -4.24
C LYS A 124 -10.48 -9.04 -5.51
N ASN A 125 -11.15 -7.89 -5.44
CA ASN A 125 -11.93 -7.37 -6.56
C ASN A 125 -11.07 -6.84 -7.70
N THR A 126 -9.78 -6.61 -7.46
CA THR A 126 -8.87 -6.09 -8.48
C THR A 126 -7.88 -7.14 -8.99
N GLY A 127 -8.11 -8.41 -8.68
CA GLY A 127 -7.38 -9.52 -9.27
C GLY A 127 -6.32 -10.16 -8.40
N TYR A 128 -6.20 -9.74 -7.15
CA TYR A 128 -5.26 -10.36 -6.22
C TYR A 128 -5.83 -11.66 -5.66
N GLN A 129 -4.97 -12.67 -5.53
CA GLN A 129 -5.33 -13.96 -4.94
C GLN A 129 -4.52 -14.16 -3.67
N ILE A 130 -5.15 -14.81 -2.68
CA ILE A 130 -4.47 -15.12 -1.42
C ILE A 130 -3.39 -16.17 -1.69
N ILE A 131 -2.20 -15.92 -1.15
CA ILE A 131 -1.06 -16.84 -1.20
C ILE A 131 -0.61 -17.18 0.20
N GLU A 132 0.31 -18.13 0.33
CA GLU A 132 0.95 -18.37 1.62
C GLU A 132 1.73 -17.13 2.06
N ASN A 133 1.79 -16.91 3.37
CA ASN A 133 2.53 -15.76 3.88
C ASN A 133 4.01 -15.87 3.53
N TYR A 134 4.60 -14.75 3.11
CA TYR A 134 6.02 -14.64 2.83
C TYR A 134 6.72 -13.90 3.97
N GLU A 135 8.05 -13.98 4.00
CA GLU A 135 8.83 -13.29 5.03
C GLU A 135 8.66 -11.77 4.94
N PRO A 136 8.50 -11.07 6.05
CA PRO A 136 8.63 -11.53 7.45
C PRO A 136 7.32 -12.01 8.09
N TYR A 137 6.29 -12.29 7.30
CA TYR A 137 4.94 -12.58 7.78
C TYR A 137 4.64 -14.08 7.97
N ILE A 138 5.58 -14.98 7.65
CA ILE A 138 5.40 -16.42 7.81
C ILE A 138 5.04 -16.72 9.27
N GLY A 139 3.94 -17.46 9.47
CA GLY A 139 3.49 -17.84 10.81
C GLY A 139 2.65 -16.76 11.52
N ASN A 140 2.48 -15.60 10.92
CA ASN A 140 1.67 -14.54 11.53
C ASN A 140 0.21 -14.71 11.13
N THR A 141 -0.63 -15.16 12.07
CA THR A 141 -2.05 -15.42 11.82
C THR A 141 -2.87 -14.15 11.62
N ASN A 142 -2.30 -12.98 11.90
CA ASN A 142 -2.95 -11.69 11.67
C ASN A 142 -2.67 -11.10 10.29
N SER A 143 -1.85 -11.78 9.49
CA SER A 143 -1.45 -11.30 8.16
C SER A 143 -2.07 -12.15 7.06
N ILE A 144 -2.53 -11.47 6.01
CA ILE A 144 -2.97 -12.08 4.76
C ILE A 144 -2.08 -11.56 3.66
N CYS A 145 -1.44 -12.48 2.92
CA CYS A 145 -0.60 -12.12 1.78
C CYS A 145 -1.32 -12.45 0.49
N MET A 146 -1.13 -11.59 -0.52
CA MET A 146 -1.83 -11.71 -1.80
C MET A 146 -0.87 -11.42 -2.95
N LYS A 147 -1.21 -11.92 -4.13
CA LYS A 147 -0.38 -11.78 -5.33
C LYS A 147 -1.25 -11.59 -6.56
N LYS A 148 -0.73 -10.79 -7.51
CA LYS A 148 -1.35 -10.56 -8.81
C LYS A 148 -0.28 -10.56 -9.89
N GLU A 149 -0.62 -11.13 -11.05
CA GLU A 149 0.23 -11.02 -12.23
C GLU A 149 -0.04 -9.69 -12.92
N LEU A 150 1.05 -8.99 -13.27
CA LEU A 150 0.99 -7.70 -13.98
C LEU A 150 1.02 -7.94 -15.48
N LEU A 151 -0.13 -7.82 -16.13
CA LEU A 151 -0.28 -8.06 -17.55
C LEU A 151 -0.21 -6.79 -18.39
#